data_c71a6459fa5251eeb9b68bc55b74ae84
#
_entry.id   c71a6459fa5251eeb9b68bc55b74ae84
#
_cell.length_a   1.000
_cell.length_b   1.000
_cell.length_c   1.000
_cell.angle_alpha   90.00
_cell.angle_beta   90.00
_cell.angle_gamma   90.00
#
_symmetry.space_group_name_H-M   'P 1'
#
loop_
_entity.id
_entity.type
_entity.pdbx_description
1 polymer ?
#
loop_
_entity_poly.entity_id
_entity_poly.type
_entity_poly.pdbx_seq_one_letter_code
_entity_poly.pdbx_strand_id
1 'polypeptide(L)'
;LGAKVTVYEPDPFNADMIERNLKLNGLKATVKQAALVHDDTKSTILYIGNNSQTWRNSIVRKWNDKGLKVPCLNFDDEAINFEACKMDIEGAEMPILENSTAAFKKLVYEWSFDIDPSLPRLWHVLDKQKLHYNIEAAWSSIFYETKEHKAWKSSWFPACTNVFCYAR
;
A
#
# COMPACT_ATOMS: atom_id res chain seq x y z
N LEU A 1 2.93 -3.15 -23.06
CA LEU A 1 2.73 -4.42 -22.36
C LEU A 1 1.23 -4.80 -22.19
N GLY A 2 0.28 -3.90 -22.52
CA GLY A 2 -1.15 -4.18 -22.59
C GLY A 2 -1.87 -4.38 -21.24
N ALA A 3 -1.26 -4.06 -20.12
CA ALA A 3 -1.92 -4.16 -18.82
C ALA A 3 -3.01 -3.10 -18.67
N LYS A 4 -4.18 -3.50 -18.15
CA LYS A 4 -5.22 -2.58 -17.67
C LYS A 4 -4.84 -2.13 -16.26
N VAL A 5 -4.65 -0.84 -16.07
CA VAL A 5 -4.21 -0.25 -14.81
C VAL A 5 -5.30 0.64 -14.24
N THR A 6 -5.55 0.51 -12.93
CA THR A 6 -6.32 1.49 -12.14
C THR A 6 -5.43 2.02 -11.02
N VAL A 7 -5.43 3.32 -10.84
CA VAL A 7 -4.68 4.03 -9.79
C VAL A 7 -5.67 4.67 -8.83
N TYR A 8 -5.42 4.53 -7.54
CA TYR A 8 -6.17 5.17 -6.47
C TYR A 8 -5.27 6.17 -5.77
N GLU A 9 -5.61 7.43 -5.81
CA GLU A 9 -4.84 8.53 -5.21
C GLU A 9 -5.82 9.52 -4.55
N PRO A 10 -5.83 9.60 -3.21
CA PRO A 10 -6.78 10.47 -2.52
C PRO A 10 -6.45 11.96 -2.62
N ASP A 11 -5.17 12.33 -2.79
CA ASP A 11 -4.77 13.74 -2.92
C ASP A 11 -5.13 14.27 -4.32
N PRO A 12 -5.98 15.30 -4.45
CA PRO A 12 -6.40 15.82 -5.75
C PRO A 12 -5.23 16.38 -6.57
N PHE A 13 -4.21 16.94 -5.92
CA PHE A 13 -3.02 17.44 -6.61
C PHE A 13 -2.21 16.30 -7.22
N ASN A 14 -1.98 15.22 -6.44
CA ASN A 14 -1.27 14.06 -6.93
C ASN A 14 -2.07 13.35 -8.03
N ALA A 15 -3.38 13.23 -7.88
CA ALA A 15 -4.26 12.63 -8.91
C ALA A 15 -4.16 13.39 -10.25
N ASP A 16 -4.22 14.72 -10.23
CA ASP A 16 -4.02 15.56 -11.43
C ASP A 16 -2.62 15.37 -12.03
N MET A 17 -1.58 15.28 -11.18
CA MET A 17 -0.22 15.02 -11.66
C MET A 17 -0.09 13.63 -12.32
N ILE A 18 -0.75 12.61 -11.79
CA ILE A 18 -0.80 11.29 -12.42
C ILE A 18 -1.45 11.37 -13.80
N GLU A 19 -2.60 12.01 -13.93
CA GLU A 19 -3.29 12.17 -15.21
C GLU A 19 -2.44 12.91 -16.23
N ARG A 20 -1.78 14.01 -15.83
CA ARG A 20 -0.84 14.75 -16.69
C ARG A 20 0.33 13.88 -17.16
N ASN A 21 0.93 13.10 -16.24
CA ASN A 21 2.04 12.22 -16.56
C ASN A 21 1.61 11.11 -17.53
N LEU A 22 0.45 10.52 -17.34
CA LEU A 22 -0.12 9.53 -18.27
C LEU A 22 -0.27 10.13 -19.67
N LYS A 23 -0.86 11.32 -19.75
CA LYS A 23 -1.04 12.03 -21.04
C LYS A 23 0.30 12.36 -21.71
N LEU A 24 1.27 12.87 -20.97
CA LEU A 24 2.59 13.24 -21.51
C LEU A 24 3.35 12.03 -22.07
N ASN A 25 3.15 10.85 -21.48
CA ASN A 25 3.83 9.61 -21.89
C ASN A 25 3.00 8.75 -22.86
N GLY A 26 1.83 9.20 -23.29
CA GLY A 26 0.93 8.42 -24.15
C GLY A 26 0.41 7.15 -23.49
N LEU A 27 0.37 7.10 -22.16
CA LEU A 27 -0.11 5.96 -21.38
C LEU A 27 -1.58 6.11 -21.03
N LYS A 28 -2.23 4.96 -20.75
CA LYS A 28 -3.65 4.92 -20.33
C LYS A 28 -3.76 4.17 -19.01
N ALA A 29 -4.45 4.78 -18.06
CA ALA A 29 -4.89 4.15 -16.82
C ALA A 29 -6.23 4.79 -16.40
N THR A 30 -6.99 4.11 -15.55
CA THR A 30 -8.12 4.72 -14.84
C THR A 30 -7.58 5.33 -13.56
N VAL A 31 -7.80 6.62 -13.34
CA VAL A 31 -7.44 7.30 -12.08
C VAL A 31 -8.70 7.53 -11.27
N LYS A 32 -8.72 7.06 -10.03
CA LYS A 32 -9.80 7.27 -9.05
C LYS A 32 -9.27 8.12 -7.91
N GLN A 33 -9.79 9.31 -7.76
CA GLN A 33 -9.42 10.20 -6.65
C GLN A 33 -10.15 9.77 -5.37
N ALA A 34 -9.63 8.74 -4.70
CA ALA A 34 -10.19 8.20 -3.47
C ALA A 34 -9.12 7.46 -2.66
N ALA A 35 -9.29 7.41 -1.35
CA ALA A 35 -8.56 6.50 -0.48
C ALA A 35 -9.20 5.11 -0.51
N LEU A 36 -8.40 4.06 -0.38
CA LEU A 36 -8.89 2.72 -0.18
C LEU A 36 -8.97 2.42 1.32
N VAL A 37 -10.04 1.75 1.74
CA VAL A 37 -10.30 1.34 3.13
C VAL A 37 -10.80 -0.10 3.17
N HIS A 38 -10.74 -0.73 4.34
CA HIS A 38 -11.15 -2.13 4.50
C HIS A 38 -12.64 -2.31 4.85
N ASP A 39 -13.35 -1.21 5.03
CA ASP A 39 -14.76 -1.18 5.47
C ASP A 39 -15.61 -0.28 4.57
N ASP A 40 -16.86 -0.02 4.99
CA ASP A 40 -17.80 0.81 4.24
C ASP A 40 -17.70 2.32 4.52
N THR A 41 -16.61 2.76 5.11
CA THR A 41 -16.33 4.19 5.33
C THR A 41 -16.37 4.96 4.00
N LYS A 42 -17.20 6.00 3.91
CA LYS A 42 -17.40 6.77 2.66
C LYS A 42 -16.46 7.95 2.51
N SER A 43 -15.88 8.42 3.60
CA SER A 43 -14.89 9.51 3.56
C SER A 43 -14.01 9.48 4.81
N THR A 44 -12.77 9.94 4.68
CA THR A 44 -11.81 10.05 5.77
C THR A 44 -11.03 11.36 5.68
N ILE A 45 -10.14 11.61 6.63
CA ILE A 45 -9.19 12.71 6.57
C ILE A 45 -7.84 12.19 6.06
N LEU A 46 -7.38 12.74 4.96
CA LEU A 46 -6.02 12.60 4.48
C LEU A 46 -5.15 13.63 5.19
N TYR A 47 -4.26 13.20 6.06
CA TYR A 47 -3.29 14.06 6.73
C TYR A 47 -2.14 14.35 5.80
N ILE A 48 -1.88 15.63 5.59
CA ILE A 48 -0.85 16.10 4.64
C ILE A 48 0.53 16.02 5.31
N GLY A 49 1.48 15.48 4.59
CA GLY A 49 2.88 15.40 5.04
C GLY A 49 3.47 16.79 5.35
N ASN A 50 4.47 16.82 6.22
CA ASN A 50 5.15 18.06 6.58
C ASN A 50 5.97 18.63 5.40
N ASN A 51 6.10 19.95 5.36
CA ASN A 51 6.97 20.66 4.40
C ASN A 51 6.70 20.31 2.91
N SER A 52 5.44 20.17 2.53
CA SER A 52 5.04 19.81 1.16
C SER A 52 5.52 18.42 0.70
N GLN A 53 5.81 17.54 1.63
CA GLN A 53 6.14 16.15 1.36
C GLN A 53 4.87 15.35 1.05
N THR A 54 4.26 15.59 -0.11
CA THR A 54 2.98 14.97 -0.53
C THR A 54 3.09 13.44 -0.68
N TRP A 55 4.29 12.92 -0.82
CA TRP A 55 4.57 11.48 -0.84
C TRP A 55 4.39 10.80 0.52
N ARG A 56 4.24 11.57 1.61
CA ARG A 56 3.96 11.07 2.98
C ARG A 56 2.53 11.35 3.42
N ASN A 57 1.61 11.64 2.53
CA ASN A 57 0.21 11.82 2.88
C ASN A 57 -0.38 10.49 3.38
N SER A 58 -1.08 10.52 4.52
CA SER A 58 -1.58 9.30 5.17
C SER A 58 -3.00 9.48 5.69
N ILE A 59 -3.83 8.45 5.59
CA ILE A 59 -5.15 8.40 6.27
C ILE A 59 -5.06 7.83 7.69
N VAL A 60 -3.90 7.32 8.08
CA VAL A 60 -3.65 6.69 9.38
C VAL A 60 -2.81 7.58 10.28
N ARG A 61 -1.75 8.18 9.73
CA ARG A 61 -0.77 8.95 10.49
C ARG A 61 -1.05 10.44 10.39
N LYS A 62 -1.33 11.05 11.53
CA LYS A 62 -1.48 12.52 11.66
C LYS A 62 -0.10 13.17 11.84
N TRP A 63 0.42 13.78 10.79
CA TRP A 63 1.69 14.49 10.82
C TRP A 63 1.60 15.89 11.45
N ASN A 64 0.45 16.54 11.26
CA ASN A 64 0.12 17.90 11.73
C ASN A 64 -1.41 18.07 11.70
N ASP A 65 -1.90 19.28 11.96
CA ASP A 65 -3.33 19.57 11.95
C ASP A 65 -3.91 19.83 10.55
N LYS A 66 -3.08 19.75 9.50
CA LYS A 66 -3.53 19.91 8.13
C LYS A 66 -4.07 18.60 7.60
N GLY A 67 -5.34 18.60 7.25
CA GLY A 67 -6.01 17.45 6.67
C GLY A 67 -7.00 17.85 5.61
N LEU A 68 -7.19 16.99 4.64
CA LEU A 68 -8.15 17.11 3.57
C LEU A 68 -9.19 16.00 3.69
N LYS A 69 -10.47 16.35 3.67
CA LYS A 69 -11.53 15.32 3.60
C LYS A 69 -11.54 14.72 2.20
N VAL A 70 -11.38 13.41 2.10
CA VAL A 70 -11.32 12.67 0.84
C VAL A 70 -12.36 11.55 0.81
N PRO A 71 -12.88 11.18 -0.37
CA PRO A 71 -13.76 10.03 -0.50
C PRO A 71 -13.00 8.74 -0.24
N CYS A 72 -13.72 7.70 0.20
CA CYS A 72 -13.20 6.35 0.40
C CYS A 72 -13.95 5.35 -0.49
N LEU A 73 -13.24 4.31 -0.92
CA LEU A 73 -13.77 3.15 -1.60
C LEU A 73 -13.35 1.89 -0.84
N ASN A 74 -14.23 0.91 -0.79
CA ASN A 74 -13.91 -0.39 -0.18
C ASN A 74 -12.90 -1.13 -1.07
N PHE A 75 -11.81 -1.60 -0.47
CA PHE A 75 -10.73 -2.25 -1.18
C PHE A 75 -11.18 -3.55 -1.87
N ASP A 76 -11.96 -4.38 -1.20
CA ASP A 76 -12.39 -5.67 -1.75
C ASP A 76 -13.30 -5.48 -2.96
N ASP A 77 -14.19 -4.49 -2.94
CA ASP A 77 -15.06 -4.16 -4.08
C ASP A 77 -14.23 -3.73 -5.30
N GLU A 78 -13.17 -2.98 -5.07
CA GLU A 78 -12.30 -2.48 -6.13
C GLU A 78 -11.34 -3.56 -6.64
N ALA A 79 -10.88 -4.44 -5.77
CA ALA A 79 -9.85 -5.45 -6.06
C ALA A 79 -10.34 -6.65 -6.89
N ILE A 80 -11.64 -6.89 -6.95
CA ILE A 80 -12.27 -8.13 -7.47
C ILE A 80 -11.83 -8.53 -8.88
N ASN A 81 -11.38 -7.58 -9.69
CA ASN A 81 -11.03 -7.82 -11.09
C ASN A 81 -9.53 -7.67 -11.40
N PHE A 82 -8.68 -7.62 -10.38
CA PHE A 82 -7.25 -7.42 -10.57
C PHE A 82 -6.43 -8.64 -10.20
N GLU A 83 -5.45 -8.96 -11.02
CA GLU A 83 -4.50 -10.05 -10.76
C GLU A 83 -3.27 -9.60 -9.99
N ALA A 84 -2.96 -8.31 -10.01
CA ALA A 84 -1.81 -7.73 -9.36
C ALA A 84 -2.16 -6.42 -8.64
N CYS A 85 -1.53 -6.19 -7.50
CA CYS A 85 -1.70 -4.99 -6.71
C CYS A 85 -0.33 -4.48 -6.22
N LYS A 86 -0.10 -3.17 -6.31
CA LYS A 86 0.93 -2.46 -5.55
C LYS A 86 0.25 -1.52 -4.57
N MET A 87 0.64 -1.61 -3.30
CA MET A 87 0.19 -0.71 -2.24
C MET A 87 1.38 0.05 -1.68
N ASP A 88 1.24 1.36 -1.57
CA ASP A 88 2.20 2.28 -1.02
C ASP A 88 1.37 3.49 -0.54
N ILE A 89 0.74 3.31 0.60
CA ILE A 89 -0.35 4.15 1.11
C ILE A 89 -0.12 4.63 2.54
N GLU A 90 1.16 4.65 2.91
CA GLU A 90 1.66 5.29 4.12
C GLU A 90 0.94 4.84 5.41
N GLY A 91 0.88 3.51 5.61
CA GLY A 91 0.44 2.85 6.84
C GLY A 91 -0.96 2.27 6.83
N ALA A 92 -1.75 2.44 5.77
CA ALA A 92 -3.06 1.81 5.65
C ALA A 92 -3.02 0.39 5.07
N GLU A 93 -1.85 -0.12 4.67
CA GLU A 93 -1.67 -1.44 4.06
C GLU A 93 -2.12 -2.56 5.00
N MET A 94 -1.65 -2.53 6.25
CA MET A 94 -1.91 -3.59 7.21
C MET A 94 -3.41 -3.71 7.57
N PRO A 95 -4.12 -2.63 7.94
CA PRO A 95 -5.56 -2.70 8.17
C PRO A 95 -6.36 -3.24 6.98
N ILE A 96 -5.97 -2.86 5.76
CA ILE A 96 -6.62 -3.35 4.54
C ILE A 96 -6.33 -4.84 4.36
N LEU A 97 -5.08 -5.25 4.35
CA LEU A 97 -4.69 -6.63 4.05
C LEU A 97 -5.14 -7.63 5.13
N GLU A 98 -5.21 -7.23 6.40
CA GLU A 98 -5.77 -8.07 7.47
C GLU A 98 -7.25 -8.38 7.27
N ASN A 99 -8.01 -7.44 6.76
CA ASN A 99 -9.47 -7.57 6.63
C ASN A 99 -9.92 -7.98 5.23
N SER A 100 -9.07 -7.77 4.21
CA SER A 100 -9.39 -8.08 2.82
C SER A 100 -9.53 -9.59 2.57
N THR A 101 -10.45 -9.92 1.70
CA THR A 101 -10.61 -11.27 1.10
C THR A 101 -10.08 -11.33 -0.33
N ALA A 102 -9.59 -10.22 -0.87
CA ALA A 102 -9.05 -10.16 -2.22
C ALA A 102 -7.82 -11.06 -2.37
N ALA A 103 -7.75 -11.76 -3.49
CA ALA A 103 -6.66 -12.67 -3.83
C ALA A 103 -5.93 -12.17 -5.09
N PHE A 104 -4.63 -11.98 -4.99
CA PHE A 104 -3.80 -11.54 -6.10
C PHE A 104 -2.80 -12.62 -6.51
N LYS A 105 -2.43 -12.65 -7.78
CA LYS A 105 -1.28 -13.44 -8.25
C LYS A 105 0.04 -12.77 -7.87
N LYS A 106 0.03 -11.44 -7.78
CA LYS A 106 1.18 -10.63 -7.37
C LYS A 106 0.71 -9.49 -6.49
N LEU A 107 1.31 -9.37 -5.32
CA LEU A 107 1.07 -8.29 -4.38
C LEU A 107 2.40 -7.70 -3.95
N VAL A 108 2.55 -6.39 -4.08
CA VAL A 108 3.68 -5.64 -3.54
C VAL A 108 3.12 -4.56 -2.64
N TYR A 109 3.59 -4.49 -1.41
CA TYR A 109 3.21 -3.41 -0.51
C TYR A 109 4.39 -2.92 0.31
N GLU A 110 4.34 -1.65 0.70
CA GLU A 110 5.26 -1.10 1.66
C GLU A 110 4.77 -1.42 3.08
N TRP A 111 5.65 -1.92 3.93
CA TRP A 111 5.37 -2.05 5.34
C TRP A 111 6.09 -0.94 6.11
N SER A 112 5.31 0.00 6.64
CA SER A 112 5.80 1.14 7.41
C SER A 112 5.97 0.77 8.88
N PHE A 113 7.17 0.39 9.30
CA PHE A 113 7.46 0.01 10.69
C PHE A 113 7.26 1.13 11.68
N ASP A 114 7.48 2.34 11.27
CA ASP A 114 7.32 3.52 12.11
C ASP A 114 5.85 3.83 12.42
N ILE A 115 4.93 3.23 11.67
CA ILE A 115 3.50 3.33 11.88
C ILE A 115 2.96 2.07 12.57
N ASP A 116 3.34 0.89 12.09
CA ASP A 116 2.92 -0.40 12.63
C ASP A 116 4.12 -1.35 12.79
N PRO A 117 4.78 -1.36 13.95
CA PRO A 117 5.95 -2.19 14.20
C PRO A 117 5.62 -3.67 14.48
N SER A 118 4.38 -4.09 14.33
CA SER A 118 3.93 -5.43 14.73
C SER A 118 4.34 -6.51 13.72
N LEU A 119 5.47 -7.18 13.97
CA LEU A 119 5.86 -8.38 13.23
C LEU A 119 4.78 -9.49 13.22
N PRO A 120 4.10 -9.79 14.35
CA PRO A 120 3.01 -10.78 14.33
C PRO A 120 1.89 -10.44 13.35
N ARG A 121 1.54 -9.16 13.22
CA ARG A 121 0.55 -8.72 12.22
C ARG A 121 1.04 -8.95 10.81
N LEU A 122 2.30 -8.60 10.51
CA LEU A 122 2.89 -8.85 9.20
C LEU A 122 2.81 -10.34 8.85
N TRP A 123 3.23 -11.23 9.76
CA TRP A 123 3.17 -12.67 9.53
C TRP A 123 1.74 -13.16 9.30
N HIS A 124 0.79 -12.68 10.09
CA HIS A 124 -0.62 -13.02 9.90
C HIS A 124 -1.14 -12.64 8.51
N VAL A 125 -0.81 -11.44 8.03
CA VAL A 125 -1.19 -10.98 6.68
C VAL A 125 -0.55 -11.86 5.61
N LEU A 126 0.74 -12.18 5.73
CA LEU A 126 1.45 -13.00 4.76
C LEU A 126 0.88 -14.43 4.68
N ASP A 127 0.59 -15.04 5.83
CA ASP A 127 -0.02 -16.38 5.89
C ASP A 127 -1.42 -16.37 5.30
N LYS A 128 -2.21 -15.33 5.58
CA LYS A 128 -3.55 -15.16 5.03
C LYS A 128 -3.57 -15.07 3.51
N GLN A 129 -2.62 -14.38 2.92
CA GLN A 129 -2.52 -14.21 1.47
C GLN A 129 -2.15 -15.52 0.75
N LYS A 130 -1.65 -16.54 1.46
CA LYS A 130 -1.26 -17.86 0.90
C LYS A 130 -0.31 -17.76 -0.30
N LEU A 131 0.40 -16.67 -0.40
CA LEU A 131 1.39 -16.42 -1.45
C LEU A 131 2.79 -16.71 -0.91
N HIS A 132 3.71 -17.04 -1.81
CA HIS A 132 5.13 -16.91 -1.48
C HIS A 132 5.48 -15.45 -1.37
N TYR A 133 6.35 -15.10 -0.45
CA TYR A 133 6.73 -13.73 -0.24
C TYR A 133 8.24 -13.58 -0.04
N ASN A 134 8.75 -12.46 -0.53
CA ASN A 134 10.07 -11.96 -0.22
C ASN A 134 9.93 -10.62 0.48
N ILE A 135 10.70 -10.40 1.53
CA ILE A 135 10.79 -9.13 2.21
C ILE A 135 12.12 -8.49 1.82
N GLU A 136 12.07 -7.33 1.21
CA GLU A 136 13.24 -6.57 0.80
C GLU A 136 13.34 -5.30 1.64
N ALA A 137 14.38 -5.21 2.45
CA ALA A 137 14.64 -3.98 3.20
C ALA A 137 15.27 -2.92 2.28
N ALA A 138 14.79 -1.68 2.35
CA ALA A 138 15.17 -0.58 1.45
C ALA A 138 16.69 -0.27 1.42
N TRP A 139 17.45 -0.72 2.42
CA TRP A 139 18.89 -0.44 2.55
C TRP A 139 19.78 -1.69 2.67
N SER A 140 19.18 -2.86 2.73
CA SER A 140 19.91 -4.13 2.66
C SER A 140 18.99 -5.17 2.07
N SER A 141 19.39 -5.75 0.94
CA SER A 141 18.69 -6.89 0.35
C SER A 141 18.83 -8.08 1.29
N ILE A 142 17.91 -8.24 2.21
CA ILE A 142 17.79 -9.45 3.01
C ILE A 142 16.62 -10.21 2.41
N PHE A 143 16.93 -11.11 1.50
CA PHE A 143 15.94 -12.03 0.96
C PHE A 143 15.65 -13.11 2.01
N TYR A 144 14.43 -13.17 2.48
CA TYR A 144 13.94 -14.30 3.22
C TYR A 144 12.84 -14.99 2.42
N GLU A 145 13.18 -16.09 1.80
CA GLU A 145 12.20 -17.07 1.39
C GLU A 145 12.04 -18.03 2.57
N THR A 146 10.98 -17.93 3.36
CA THR A 146 10.77 -18.88 4.45
C THR A 146 9.32 -19.31 4.57
N LYS A 147 9.12 -20.63 4.54
CA LYS A 147 7.94 -21.26 5.13
C LYS A 147 8.02 -21.32 6.67
N GLU A 148 9.15 -20.97 7.25
CA GLU A 148 9.40 -21.03 8.68
C GLU A 148 9.80 -19.63 9.14
N HIS A 149 9.00 -19.04 10.00
CA HIS A 149 9.20 -17.73 10.64
C HIS A 149 10.47 -17.75 11.52
N LYS A 150 11.64 -17.72 10.90
CA LYS A 150 12.89 -17.60 11.66
C LYS A 150 13.03 -16.15 12.11
N ALA A 151 13.19 -15.99 13.42
CA ALA A 151 13.33 -14.72 14.08
C ALA A 151 14.33 -13.81 13.35
N TRP A 152 13.88 -12.65 12.94
CA TRP A 152 14.71 -11.60 12.40
C TRP A 152 15.70 -11.13 13.48
N LYS A 153 16.98 -11.32 13.25
CA LYS A 153 18.06 -10.89 14.15
C LYS A 153 18.79 -9.67 13.57
N SER A 154 18.11 -8.63 13.24
CA SER A 154 18.76 -7.37 12.88
C SER A 154 18.40 -6.31 13.92
N SER A 155 19.41 -5.67 14.49
CA SER A 155 19.25 -4.51 15.37
C SER A 155 18.95 -3.22 14.61
N TRP A 156 18.79 -3.29 13.30
CA TRP A 156 18.55 -2.16 12.41
C TRP A 156 17.41 -2.45 11.46
N PHE A 157 16.25 -1.85 11.73
CA PHE A 157 15.13 -1.83 10.80
C PHE A 157 15.07 -0.47 10.10
N PRO A 158 14.99 -0.41 8.77
CA PRO A 158 14.60 0.82 8.10
C PRO A 158 13.18 1.21 8.52
N ALA A 159 12.82 2.49 8.35
CA ALA A 159 11.48 2.98 8.71
C ALA A 159 10.36 2.30 7.90
N CYS A 160 10.68 1.76 6.74
CA CYS A 160 9.77 1.01 5.87
C CYS A 160 10.50 -0.08 5.09
N THR A 161 9.76 -1.04 4.56
CA THR A 161 10.29 -2.09 3.68
C THR A 161 9.24 -2.53 2.68
N ASN A 162 9.70 -2.95 1.49
CA ASN A 162 8.82 -3.54 0.49
C ASN A 162 8.63 -5.04 0.74
N VAL A 163 7.39 -5.49 0.67
CA VAL A 163 7.01 -6.90 0.76
C VAL A 163 6.47 -7.34 -0.60
N PHE A 164 7.14 -8.31 -1.20
CA PHE A 164 6.77 -8.88 -2.49
C PHE A 164 6.12 -10.24 -2.29
N CYS A 165 4.88 -10.39 -2.72
CA CYS A 165 4.13 -11.64 -2.67
C CYS A 165 3.78 -12.09 -4.10
N TYR A 166 3.92 -13.39 -4.39
CA TYR A 166 3.61 -13.94 -5.70
C TYR A 166 3.05 -15.36 -5.59
N ALA A 167 2.14 -15.70 -6.49
CA ALA A 167 1.68 -17.08 -6.65
C ALA A 167 2.78 -17.93 -7.30
N ARG A 168 2.89 -19.19 -6.86
CA ARG A 168 3.72 -20.20 -7.54
C ARG A 168 3.16 -20.56 -8.88
#